data_3cd39059666b2ea7f2cc77f0cdf42f41
#
_entry.id   3cd39059666b2ea7f2cc77f0cdf42f41
#
_cell.length_a   1.000
_cell.length_b   1.000
_cell.length_c   1.000
_cell.angle_alpha   90.00
_cell.angle_beta   90.00
_cell.angle_gamma   90.00
#
_symmetry.space_group_name_H-M   'P 1'
#
loop_
_entity.id
_entity.type
_entity.pdbx_description
1 polymer ?
#
loop_
_entity_poly.entity_id
_entity_poly.type
_entity_poly.pdbx_seq_one_letter_code
_entity_poly.pdbx_strand_id
1 'polypeptide(L)'
;MGNAEKRIVLVDDHTLFRNGLKGLIDGRNGCRVVGEFSDGAEFVAALPTLEADVAFMDISMPTMNGDAATAAALQQMPDLKVICLSMFGDENYYSRMMQAGAKGFLLKDSEIDEVFDAIETVLAGEDYICKALLDAISGSMRSGEANPDALSERETDVLLGICRGLSNQEIADALFISKRTVDTHRANILEKTGCRNTASLVVYAIKNRLVEV
;
A
#
# COMPACT_ATOMS: atom_id res chain seq x y z
N MET A 1 16.97 -32.33 -2.20
CA MET A 1 17.65 -31.04 -2.35
C MET A 1 17.06 -30.15 -1.25
N GLY A 2 17.88 -29.70 -0.29
CA GLY A 2 17.40 -28.83 0.77
C GLY A 2 16.92 -27.52 0.15
N ASN A 3 15.66 -27.16 0.43
CA ASN A 3 15.13 -25.86 0.02
C ASN A 3 15.96 -24.80 0.74
N ALA A 4 16.62 -23.91 0.01
CA ALA A 4 17.37 -22.81 0.63
C ALA A 4 16.40 -22.01 1.50
N GLU A 5 16.85 -21.57 2.67
CA GLU A 5 16.05 -20.74 3.59
C GLU A 5 15.75 -19.40 2.90
N LYS A 6 14.47 -19.02 2.87
CA LYS A 6 14.00 -17.76 2.29
C LYS A 6 14.06 -16.68 3.36
N ARG A 7 14.90 -15.68 3.16
CA ARG A 7 15.15 -14.61 4.12
C ARG A 7 14.14 -13.48 3.88
N ILE A 8 13.28 -13.27 4.85
CA ILE A 8 12.15 -12.32 4.77
C ILE A 8 12.43 -11.11 5.64
N VAL A 9 12.13 -9.94 5.15
CA VAL A 9 12.15 -8.67 5.89
C VAL A 9 10.74 -8.09 5.96
N LEU A 10 10.38 -7.53 7.11
CA LEU A 10 9.10 -6.89 7.35
C LEU A 10 9.34 -5.40 7.61
N VAL A 11 8.72 -4.53 6.80
CA VAL A 11 8.81 -3.07 6.91
C VAL A 11 7.39 -2.51 7.02
N ASP A 12 6.98 -2.12 8.24
CA ASP A 12 5.62 -1.69 8.53
C ASP A 12 5.60 -0.90 9.85
N ASP A 13 4.96 0.26 9.92
CA ASP A 13 4.89 1.06 11.14
C ASP A 13 3.85 0.52 12.16
N HIS A 14 2.98 -0.40 11.74
CA HIS A 14 2.00 -1.05 12.60
C HIS A 14 2.61 -2.26 13.34
N THR A 15 3.13 -2.03 14.53
CA THR A 15 3.83 -3.05 15.34
C THR A 15 3.02 -4.33 15.54
N LEU A 16 1.70 -4.22 15.79
CA LEU A 16 0.85 -5.40 16.02
C LEU A 16 0.73 -6.25 14.75
N PHE A 17 0.53 -5.63 13.61
CA PHE A 17 0.47 -6.32 12.32
C PHE A 17 1.80 -6.98 11.99
N ARG A 18 2.92 -6.25 12.11
CA ARG A 18 4.27 -6.75 11.85
C ARG A 18 4.60 -7.97 12.72
N ASN A 19 4.30 -7.91 14.03
CA ASN A 19 4.50 -9.04 14.95
C ASN A 19 3.59 -10.22 14.60
N GLY A 20 2.35 -9.98 14.22
CA GLY A 20 1.41 -11.01 13.78
C GLY A 20 1.91 -11.72 12.51
N LEU A 21 2.28 -10.95 11.49
CA LEU A 21 2.80 -11.49 10.23
C LEU A 21 4.09 -12.28 10.44
N LYS A 22 5.02 -11.79 11.28
CA LYS A 22 6.20 -12.54 11.69
C LYS A 22 5.84 -13.90 12.29
N GLY A 23 4.93 -13.92 13.25
CA GLY A 23 4.50 -15.17 13.90
C GLY A 23 3.85 -16.17 12.94
N LEU A 24 3.26 -15.69 11.84
CA LEU A 24 2.65 -16.52 10.81
C LEU A 24 3.66 -17.06 9.78
N ILE A 25 4.71 -16.32 9.47
CA ILE A 25 5.69 -16.65 8.42
C ILE A 25 6.90 -17.38 8.98
N ASP A 26 7.44 -16.94 10.13
CA ASP A 26 8.74 -17.39 10.63
C ASP A 26 8.75 -18.88 10.94
N GLY A 27 9.72 -19.60 10.37
CA GLY A 27 9.84 -21.04 10.48
C GLY A 27 8.87 -21.87 9.64
N ARG A 28 8.01 -21.25 8.80
CA ARG A 28 7.08 -21.96 7.91
C ARG A 28 7.54 -21.91 6.46
N ASN A 29 7.28 -22.95 5.70
CA ASN A 29 7.59 -23.08 4.26
C ASN A 29 9.05 -22.69 3.91
N GLY A 30 9.99 -22.90 4.84
CA GLY A 30 11.39 -22.50 4.66
C GLY A 30 11.65 -21.00 4.76
N CYS A 31 10.69 -20.22 5.25
CA CYS A 31 10.85 -18.78 5.46
C CYS A 31 11.47 -18.50 6.83
N ARG A 32 12.31 -17.46 6.89
CA ARG A 32 12.86 -16.91 8.12
C ARG A 32 12.82 -15.40 8.09
N VAL A 33 12.28 -14.77 9.12
CA VAL A 33 12.29 -13.33 9.27
C VAL A 33 13.65 -12.89 9.81
N VAL A 34 14.42 -12.21 8.96
CA VAL A 34 15.81 -11.77 9.23
C VAL A 34 15.91 -10.31 9.62
N GLY A 35 14.84 -9.52 9.43
CA GLY A 35 14.80 -8.11 9.79
C GLY A 35 13.38 -7.59 9.95
N GLU A 36 13.20 -6.64 10.86
CA GLU A 36 11.95 -5.92 11.12
C GLU A 36 12.27 -4.44 11.26
N PHE A 37 11.54 -3.60 10.52
CA PHE A 37 11.72 -2.16 10.51
C PHE A 37 10.37 -1.46 10.64
N SER A 38 10.34 -0.33 11.32
CA SER A 38 9.13 0.47 11.53
C SER A 38 8.99 1.61 10.51
N ASP A 39 10.00 1.80 9.65
CA ASP A 39 10.01 2.88 8.66
C ASP A 39 10.93 2.53 7.49
N GLY A 40 10.60 3.04 6.30
CA GLY A 40 11.39 2.84 5.09
C GLY A 40 12.82 3.36 5.21
N ALA A 41 13.04 4.46 5.95
CA ALA A 41 14.37 5.01 6.15
C ALA A 41 15.26 4.09 7.01
N GLU A 42 14.71 3.46 8.05
CA GLU A 42 15.42 2.48 8.88
C GLU A 42 15.82 1.26 8.03
N PHE A 43 14.89 0.77 7.22
CA PHE A 43 15.14 -0.35 6.31
C PHE A 43 16.26 -0.04 5.32
N VAL A 44 16.20 1.10 4.62
CA VAL A 44 17.22 1.50 3.64
C VAL A 44 18.59 1.67 4.29
N ALA A 45 18.64 2.20 5.51
CA ALA A 45 19.90 2.34 6.25
C ALA A 45 20.53 0.99 6.64
N ALA A 46 19.73 -0.06 6.81
CA ALA A 46 20.20 -1.39 7.18
C ALA A 46 20.70 -2.23 5.98
N LEU A 47 20.32 -1.90 4.75
CA LEU A 47 20.63 -2.68 3.54
C LEU A 47 22.10 -3.08 3.38
N PRO A 48 23.11 -2.24 3.71
CA PRO A 48 24.51 -2.62 3.51
C PRO A 48 24.96 -3.88 4.27
N THR A 49 24.22 -4.26 5.33
CA THR A 49 24.54 -5.41 6.18
C THR A 49 23.43 -6.45 6.19
N LEU A 50 22.36 -6.21 5.45
CA LEU A 50 21.16 -7.03 5.42
C LEU A 50 21.26 -8.03 4.27
N GLU A 51 20.99 -9.30 4.57
CA GLU A 51 20.81 -10.33 3.57
C GLU A 51 19.36 -10.75 3.54
N ALA A 52 18.64 -10.38 2.49
CA ALA A 52 17.21 -10.66 2.34
C ALA A 52 16.89 -11.07 0.89
N ASP A 53 15.90 -11.96 0.75
CA ASP A 53 15.40 -12.41 -0.54
C ASP A 53 14.07 -11.72 -0.87
N VAL A 54 13.22 -11.50 0.15
CA VAL A 54 11.91 -10.84 0.02
C VAL A 54 11.73 -9.80 1.11
N ALA A 55 11.22 -8.61 0.76
CA ALA A 55 10.80 -7.59 1.69
C ALA A 55 9.29 -7.35 1.56
N PHE A 56 8.55 -7.51 2.64
CA PHE A 56 7.19 -7.00 2.75
C PHE A 56 7.25 -5.53 3.13
N MET A 57 6.63 -4.67 2.33
CA MET A 57 6.74 -3.22 2.41
C MET A 57 5.38 -2.57 2.59
N ASP A 58 5.14 -1.94 3.73
CA ASP A 58 3.98 -1.06 3.90
C ASP A 58 4.12 0.17 2.99
N ILE A 59 3.00 0.64 2.48
CA ILE A 59 2.96 1.81 1.60
C ILE A 59 3.18 3.10 2.38
N SER A 60 2.47 3.26 3.50
CA SER A 60 2.35 4.53 4.22
C SER A 60 3.10 4.50 5.55
N MET A 61 4.32 5.02 5.56
CA MET A 61 5.16 5.12 6.74
C MET A 61 5.55 6.58 7.04
N PRO A 62 5.89 6.91 8.32
CA PRO A 62 6.06 8.30 8.77
C PRO A 62 7.15 9.12 8.07
N THR A 63 8.35 8.53 7.90
CA THR A 63 9.54 9.24 7.44
C THR A 63 9.79 9.00 5.95
N MET A 64 9.75 7.73 5.52
CA MET A 64 9.95 7.33 4.14
C MET A 64 8.86 6.34 3.73
N ASN A 65 8.04 6.71 2.76
CA ASN A 65 6.99 5.86 2.21
C ASN A 65 7.56 4.63 1.49
N GLY A 66 6.73 3.59 1.34
CA GLY A 66 7.12 2.32 0.76
C GLY A 66 7.61 2.40 -0.68
N ASP A 67 7.06 3.27 -1.52
CA ASP A 67 7.50 3.48 -2.89
C ASP A 67 8.94 4.04 -2.96
N ALA A 68 9.25 5.07 -2.16
CA ALA A 68 10.59 5.63 -2.07
C ALA A 68 11.59 4.62 -1.47
N ALA A 69 11.17 3.88 -0.43
CA ALA A 69 11.99 2.84 0.20
C ALA A 69 12.28 1.68 -0.78
N THR A 70 11.27 1.25 -1.55
CA THR A 70 11.42 0.21 -2.58
C THR A 70 12.40 0.63 -3.65
N ALA A 71 12.25 1.84 -4.22
CA ALA A 71 13.16 2.35 -5.24
C ALA A 71 14.61 2.45 -4.73
N ALA A 72 14.81 2.96 -3.51
CA ALA A 72 16.13 3.06 -2.90
C ALA A 72 16.75 1.68 -2.58
N ALA A 73 15.91 0.71 -2.15
CA ALA A 73 16.37 -0.64 -1.85
C ALA A 73 16.83 -1.37 -3.11
N LEU A 74 16.05 -1.31 -4.18
CA LEU A 74 16.38 -1.99 -5.45
C LEU A 74 17.61 -1.40 -6.16
N GLN A 75 17.96 -0.14 -5.89
CA GLN A 75 19.22 0.43 -6.33
C GLN A 75 20.45 -0.20 -5.65
N GLN A 76 20.31 -0.61 -4.37
CA GLN A 76 21.40 -1.22 -3.59
C GLN A 76 21.37 -2.75 -3.66
N MET A 77 20.18 -3.35 -3.73
CA MET A 77 19.94 -4.79 -3.79
C MET A 77 19.00 -5.13 -4.96
N PRO A 78 19.49 -5.18 -6.21
CA PRO A 78 18.66 -5.39 -7.41
C PRO A 78 17.90 -6.73 -7.42
N ASP A 79 18.42 -7.74 -6.72
CA ASP A 79 17.84 -9.08 -6.66
C ASP A 79 16.72 -9.22 -5.61
N LEU A 80 16.59 -8.24 -4.68
CA LEU A 80 15.57 -8.22 -3.66
C LEU A 80 14.18 -8.20 -4.31
N LYS A 81 13.27 -9.05 -3.84
CA LYS A 81 11.87 -9.03 -4.26
C LYS A 81 11.05 -8.23 -3.25
N VAL A 82 10.31 -7.25 -3.71
CA VAL A 82 9.47 -6.43 -2.83
C VAL A 82 8.00 -6.78 -3.06
N ILE A 83 7.32 -7.18 -1.98
CA ILE A 83 5.87 -7.39 -1.92
C ILE A 83 5.27 -6.23 -1.13
N CYS A 84 4.45 -5.46 -1.79
CA CYS A 84 3.72 -4.36 -1.16
C CYS A 84 2.60 -4.90 -0.26
N LEU A 85 2.42 -4.29 0.91
CA LEU A 85 1.31 -4.51 1.82
C LEU A 85 0.44 -3.25 1.89
N SER A 86 -0.85 -3.38 1.63
CA SER A 86 -1.81 -2.27 1.64
C SER A 86 -3.02 -2.59 2.50
N MET A 87 -3.58 -1.57 3.18
CA MET A 87 -4.89 -1.72 3.83
C MET A 87 -6.03 -1.75 2.80
N PHE A 88 -5.82 -1.23 1.59
CA PHE A 88 -6.85 -1.08 0.57
C PHE A 88 -6.31 -1.43 -0.81
N GLY A 89 -7.17 -2.03 -1.64
CA GLY A 89 -6.88 -2.30 -3.06
C GLY A 89 -7.04 -1.05 -3.93
N ASP A 90 -6.24 -0.01 -3.69
CA ASP A 90 -6.26 1.22 -4.47
C ASP A 90 -5.28 1.13 -5.65
N GLU A 91 -5.80 1.35 -6.86
CA GLU A 91 -5.06 1.26 -8.11
C GLU A 91 -3.87 2.24 -8.18
N ASN A 92 -3.97 3.41 -7.54
CA ASN A 92 -2.88 4.38 -7.53
C ASN A 92 -1.71 3.91 -6.67
N TYR A 93 -1.98 3.31 -5.51
CA TYR A 93 -0.94 2.72 -4.68
C TYR A 93 -0.27 1.56 -5.40
N TYR A 94 -1.05 0.70 -6.05
CA TYR A 94 -0.53 -0.37 -6.88
C TYR A 94 0.39 0.17 -7.97
N SER A 95 -0.07 1.14 -8.76
CA SER A 95 0.72 1.73 -9.86
C SER A 95 2.04 2.33 -9.36
N ARG A 96 2.02 3.09 -8.26
CA ARG A 96 3.22 3.69 -7.66
C ARG A 96 4.21 2.63 -7.19
N MET A 97 3.75 1.59 -6.51
CA MET A 97 4.61 0.52 -5.99
C MET A 97 5.23 -0.30 -7.14
N MET A 98 4.46 -0.60 -8.18
CA MET A 98 4.97 -1.32 -9.36
C MET A 98 5.98 -0.46 -10.15
N GLN A 99 5.75 0.84 -10.28
CA GLN A 99 6.72 1.78 -10.88
C GLN A 99 8.01 1.88 -10.05
N ALA A 100 7.93 1.78 -8.72
CA ALA A 100 9.10 1.71 -7.86
C ALA A 100 9.87 0.38 -7.96
N GLY A 101 9.29 -0.63 -8.62
CA GLY A 101 9.91 -1.94 -8.87
C GLY A 101 9.43 -3.07 -7.97
N ALA A 102 8.34 -2.88 -7.21
CA ALA A 102 7.73 -3.97 -6.45
C ALA A 102 7.30 -5.10 -7.40
N LYS A 103 7.33 -6.34 -6.90
CA LYS A 103 6.99 -7.57 -7.64
C LYS A 103 5.72 -8.24 -7.11
N GLY A 104 5.25 -7.82 -5.95
CA GLY A 104 4.04 -8.34 -5.36
C GLY A 104 3.16 -7.24 -4.78
N PHE A 105 1.85 -7.48 -4.76
CA PHE A 105 0.87 -6.65 -4.06
C PHE A 105 -0.12 -7.53 -3.31
N LEU A 106 -0.21 -7.34 -1.99
CA LEU A 106 -1.12 -8.00 -1.08
C LEU A 106 -1.90 -6.98 -0.26
N LEU A 107 -3.09 -7.36 0.17
CA LEU A 107 -3.81 -6.63 1.20
C LEU A 107 -3.37 -7.12 2.59
N LYS A 108 -3.43 -6.24 3.60
CA LYS A 108 -3.09 -6.60 4.99
C LYS A 108 -4.10 -7.57 5.62
N ASP A 109 -5.27 -7.76 4.99
CA ASP A 109 -6.29 -8.75 5.36
C ASP A 109 -6.27 -10.01 4.48
N SER A 110 -5.27 -10.16 3.59
CA SER A 110 -5.07 -11.39 2.79
C SER A 110 -4.88 -12.61 3.68
N GLU A 111 -5.39 -13.75 3.20
CA GLU A 111 -5.20 -15.04 3.86
C GLU A 111 -3.72 -15.44 3.86
N ILE A 112 -3.29 -16.20 4.88
CA ILE A 112 -1.88 -16.58 5.02
C ILE A 112 -1.37 -17.43 3.83
N ASP A 113 -2.23 -18.20 3.20
CA ASP A 113 -1.87 -18.99 2.03
C ASP A 113 -1.54 -18.09 0.84
N GLU A 114 -2.26 -16.96 0.66
CA GLU A 114 -1.92 -15.94 -0.35
C GLU A 114 -0.54 -15.30 -0.10
N VAL A 115 -0.18 -15.12 1.17
CA VAL A 115 1.15 -14.59 1.54
C VAL A 115 2.26 -15.54 1.09
N PHE A 116 2.08 -16.85 1.29
CA PHE A 116 3.06 -17.85 0.84
C PHE A 116 3.09 -17.98 -0.67
N ASP A 117 1.95 -17.96 -1.34
CA ASP A 117 1.85 -17.98 -2.81
C ASP A 117 2.56 -16.75 -3.42
N ALA A 118 2.39 -15.57 -2.83
CA ALA A 118 3.09 -14.38 -3.25
C ALA A 118 4.63 -14.51 -3.10
N ILE A 119 5.11 -15.05 -1.98
CA ILE A 119 6.54 -15.29 -1.76
C ILE A 119 7.11 -16.21 -2.85
N GLU A 120 6.46 -17.36 -3.10
CA GLU A 120 6.91 -18.32 -4.11
C GLU A 120 6.92 -17.70 -5.51
N THR A 121 5.84 -17.00 -5.86
CA THR A 121 5.67 -16.37 -7.17
C THR A 121 6.76 -15.34 -7.45
N VAL A 122 7.01 -14.41 -6.50
CA VAL A 122 8.03 -13.37 -6.72
C VAL A 122 9.45 -13.93 -6.71
N LEU A 123 9.72 -15.00 -5.94
CA LEU A 123 11.00 -15.69 -5.96
C LEU A 123 11.23 -16.46 -7.27
N ALA A 124 10.16 -16.94 -7.93
CA ALA A 124 10.23 -17.51 -9.27
C ALA A 124 10.47 -16.44 -10.36
N GLY A 125 10.42 -15.14 -10.01
CA GLY A 125 10.63 -14.02 -10.93
C GLY A 125 9.34 -13.51 -11.58
N GLU A 126 8.20 -14.01 -11.17
CA GLU A 126 6.87 -13.59 -11.65
C GLU A 126 6.28 -12.49 -10.75
N ASP A 127 5.35 -11.69 -11.28
CA ASP A 127 4.64 -10.68 -10.52
C ASP A 127 3.41 -11.30 -9.84
N TYR A 128 3.12 -10.92 -8.59
CA TYR A 128 1.95 -11.38 -7.85
C TYR A 128 1.00 -10.22 -7.55
N ILE A 129 -0.27 -10.42 -7.86
CA ILE A 129 -1.34 -9.46 -7.55
C ILE A 129 -2.47 -10.22 -6.87
N CYS A 130 -2.86 -9.79 -5.66
CA CYS A 130 -3.97 -10.41 -4.97
C CYS A 130 -5.29 -10.29 -5.76
N LYS A 131 -6.15 -11.29 -5.61
CA LYS A 131 -7.41 -11.37 -6.36
C LYS A 131 -8.31 -10.16 -6.16
N ALA A 132 -8.39 -9.65 -4.94
CA ALA A 132 -9.22 -8.48 -4.63
C ALA A 132 -8.82 -7.24 -5.45
N LEU A 133 -7.53 -7.01 -5.66
CA LEU A 133 -7.06 -5.92 -6.51
C LEU A 133 -7.30 -6.22 -8.00
N LEU A 134 -7.10 -7.46 -8.45
CA LEU A 134 -7.41 -7.86 -9.83
C LEU A 134 -8.90 -7.63 -10.16
N ASP A 135 -9.79 -7.93 -9.22
CA ASP A 135 -11.23 -7.71 -9.38
C ASP A 135 -11.55 -6.20 -9.43
N ALA A 136 -10.89 -5.38 -8.60
CA ALA A 136 -11.04 -3.92 -8.60
C ALA A 136 -10.56 -3.30 -9.92
N ILE A 137 -9.36 -3.66 -10.40
CA ILE A 137 -8.81 -3.19 -11.69
C ILE A 137 -9.68 -3.67 -12.87
N SER A 138 -10.13 -4.93 -12.84
CA SER A 138 -10.99 -5.47 -13.90
C SER A 138 -12.37 -4.83 -13.92
N GLY A 139 -12.87 -4.40 -12.76
CA GLY A 139 -14.11 -3.62 -12.60
C GLY A 139 -13.97 -2.25 -13.23
N SER A 140 -12.87 -1.54 -12.97
CA SER A 140 -12.59 -0.22 -13.55
C SER A 140 -12.38 -0.27 -15.06
N MET A 141 -11.73 -1.33 -15.58
CA MET A 141 -11.58 -1.55 -17.04
C MET A 141 -12.91 -1.83 -17.75
N ARG A 142 -13.89 -2.44 -17.07
CA ARG A 142 -15.23 -2.70 -17.64
C ARG A 142 -16.10 -1.44 -17.68
N SER A 143 -15.85 -0.47 -16.82
CA SER A 143 -16.54 0.83 -16.83
C SER A 143 -15.99 1.82 -17.87
N GLY A 144 -14.93 1.49 -18.60
CA GLY A 144 -14.48 2.23 -19.80
C GLY A 144 -13.83 3.59 -19.53
N GLU A 145 -13.57 3.96 -18.28
CA GLU A 145 -12.97 5.24 -17.92
C GLU A 145 -11.90 5.06 -16.82
N ALA A 146 -10.73 4.58 -17.21
CA ALA A 146 -9.52 4.81 -16.41
C ALA A 146 -9.06 6.25 -16.62
N ASN A 147 -9.69 7.20 -15.92
CA ASN A 147 -9.16 8.55 -15.82
C ASN A 147 -8.20 8.56 -14.62
N PRO A 148 -6.89 8.73 -14.82
CA PRO A 148 -5.90 8.73 -13.73
C PRO A 148 -6.14 9.87 -12.73
N ASP A 149 -6.91 10.88 -13.11
CA ASP A 149 -7.32 12.00 -12.25
C ASP A 149 -8.67 11.77 -11.56
N ALA A 150 -9.32 10.60 -11.78
CA ALA A 150 -10.58 10.29 -11.11
C ALA A 150 -10.33 9.95 -9.63
N LEU A 151 -11.24 10.41 -8.77
CA LEU A 151 -11.22 10.07 -7.36
C LEU A 151 -11.64 8.60 -7.19
N SER A 152 -10.92 7.85 -6.36
CA SER A 152 -11.34 6.52 -5.94
C SER A 152 -12.63 6.60 -5.10
N GLU A 153 -13.32 5.48 -4.93
CA GLU A 153 -14.53 5.40 -4.11
C GLU A 153 -14.27 5.94 -2.69
N ARG A 154 -13.14 5.56 -2.08
CA ARG A 154 -12.73 6.02 -0.75
C ARG A 154 -12.39 7.51 -0.70
N GLU A 155 -11.74 8.03 -1.72
CA GLU A 155 -11.48 9.46 -1.83
C GLU A 155 -12.79 10.25 -2.02
N THR A 156 -13.74 9.68 -2.75
CA THR A 156 -15.09 10.24 -2.90
C THR A 156 -15.82 10.25 -1.56
N ASP A 157 -15.79 9.17 -0.77
CA ASP A 157 -16.38 9.12 0.57
C ASP A 157 -15.79 10.18 1.50
N VAL A 158 -14.46 10.34 1.48
CA VAL A 158 -13.76 11.38 2.26
C VAL A 158 -14.16 12.77 1.77
N LEU A 159 -14.23 13.00 0.45
CA LEU A 159 -14.67 14.28 -0.12
C LEU A 159 -16.11 14.61 0.28
N LEU A 160 -17.01 13.65 0.27
CA LEU A 160 -18.39 13.81 0.73
C LEU A 160 -18.45 14.17 2.23
N GLY A 161 -17.60 13.55 3.05
CA GLY A 161 -17.45 13.91 4.46
C GLY A 161 -16.98 15.36 4.65
N ILE A 162 -15.99 15.78 3.85
CA ILE A 162 -15.50 17.18 3.83
C ILE A 162 -16.64 18.14 3.45
N CYS A 163 -17.41 17.82 2.42
CA CYS A 163 -18.53 18.64 1.96
C CYS A 163 -19.66 18.77 3.02
N ARG A 164 -19.83 17.76 3.86
CA ARG A 164 -20.76 17.80 5.01
C ARG A 164 -20.19 18.58 6.21
N GLY A 165 -18.97 19.10 6.13
CA GLY A 165 -18.33 19.86 7.18
C GLY A 165 -17.74 19.04 8.32
N LEU A 166 -17.57 17.73 8.12
CA LEU A 166 -16.99 16.82 9.12
C LEU A 166 -15.50 17.09 9.29
N SER A 167 -15.02 16.99 10.53
CA SER A 167 -13.59 16.97 10.86
C SER A 167 -12.96 15.66 10.40
N ASN A 168 -11.62 15.63 10.27
CA ASN A 168 -10.90 14.41 9.90
C ASN A 168 -11.13 13.26 10.88
N GLN A 169 -11.37 13.55 12.17
CA GLN A 169 -11.70 12.53 13.16
C GLN A 169 -13.11 11.96 12.92
N GLU A 170 -14.10 12.82 12.69
CA GLU A 170 -15.47 12.37 12.41
C GLU A 170 -15.57 11.57 11.11
N ILE A 171 -14.81 11.95 10.08
CA ILE A 171 -14.70 11.17 8.84
C ILE A 171 -14.06 9.80 9.13
N ALA A 172 -12.98 9.78 9.91
CA ALA A 172 -12.28 8.55 10.29
C ALA A 172 -13.22 7.58 11.02
N ASP A 173 -13.98 8.11 11.98
CA ASP A 173 -14.95 7.33 12.77
C ASP A 173 -16.09 6.80 11.88
N ALA A 174 -16.62 7.64 10.98
CA ALA A 174 -17.71 7.27 10.07
C ALA A 174 -17.30 6.21 9.04
N LEU A 175 -16.03 6.24 8.59
CA LEU A 175 -15.50 5.32 7.58
C LEU A 175 -14.76 4.13 8.17
N PHE A 176 -14.66 4.04 9.52
CA PHE A 176 -13.91 3.01 10.25
C PHE A 176 -12.43 2.92 9.86
N ILE A 177 -11.78 4.08 9.68
CA ILE A 177 -10.36 4.20 9.34
C ILE A 177 -9.64 5.11 10.34
N SER A 178 -8.31 5.16 10.29
CA SER A 178 -7.55 6.08 11.14
C SER A 178 -7.67 7.53 10.64
N LYS A 179 -7.55 8.50 11.57
CA LYS A 179 -7.45 9.93 11.21
C LYS A 179 -6.32 10.18 10.20
N ARG A 180 -5.18 9.51 10.38
CA ARG A 180 -4.03 9.58 9.49
C ARG A 180 -4.37 9.11 8.07
N THR A 181 -5.18 8.05 7.95
CA THR A 181 -5.66 7.57 6.65
C THR A 181 -6.51 8.62 5.95
N VAL A 182 -7.39 9.32 6.71
CA VAL A 182 -8.16 10.46 6.18
C VAL A 182 -7.26 11.59 5.73
N ASP A 183 -6.20 11.91 6.50
CA ASP A 183 -5.22 12.94 6.11
C ASP A 183 -4.53 12.59 4.79
N THR A 184 -4.17 11.31 4.59
CA THR A 184 -3.60 10.80 3.34
C THR A 184 -4.58 10.92 2.17
N HIS A 185 -5.84 10.48 2.33
CA HIS A 185 -6.85 10.63 1.29
C HIS A 185 -7.08 12.10 0.92
N ARG A 186 -7.11 13.02 1.89
CA ARG A 186 -7.23 14.46 1.63
C ARG A 186 -6.08 15.00 0.79
N ALA A 187 -4.85 14.57 1.07
CA ALA A 187 -3.68 14.97 0.28
C ALA A 187 -3.82 14.49 -1.18
N ASN A 188 -4.19 13.22 -1.37
CA ASN A 188 -4.41 12.64 -2.69
C ASN A 188 -5.56 13.35 -3.47
N ILE A 189 -6.67 13.65 -2.78
CA ILE A 189 -7.80 14.38 -3.39
C ILE A 189 -7.35 15.75 -3.86
N LEU A 190 -6.58 16.49 -3.06
CA LEU A 190 -6.06 17.80 -3.44
C LEU A 190 -5.15 17.71 -4.68
N GLU A 191 -4.28 16.70 -4.72
CA GLU A 191 -3.38 16.44 -5.84
C GLU A 191 -4.16 16.11 -7.12
N LYS A 192 -5.05 15.11 -7.07
CA LYS A 192 -5.85 14.66 -8.22
C LYS A 192 -6.79 15.75 -8.77
N THR A 193 -7.38 16.55 -7.87
CA THR A 193 -8.33 17.61 -8.28
C THR A 193 -7.67 18.92 -8.65
N GLY A 194 -6.37 19.08 -8.39
CA GLY A 194 -5.64 20.35 -8.52
C GLY A 194 -6.13 21.43 -7.55
N CYS A 195 -6.90 21.05 -6.52
CA CYS A 195 -7.43 21.97 -5.53
C CYS A 195 -6.35 22.32 -4.50
N ARG A 196 -6.39 23.58 -3.97
CA ARG A 196 -5.36 24.05 -3.02
C ARG A 196 -5.80 24.02 -1.57
N ASN A 197 -7.08 23.88 -1.30
CA ASN A 197 -7.64 23.89 0.06
C ASN A 197 -9.05 23.29 0.10
N THR A 198 -9.60 23.12 1.31
CA THR A 198 -10.92 22.56 1.57
C THR A 198 -12.04 23.33 0.83
N ALA A 199 -11.99 24.66 0.78
CA ALA A 199 -13.03 25.43 0.12
C ALA A 199 -13.07 25.14 -1.40
N SER A 200 -11.91 25.02 -2.04
CA SER A 200 -11.82 24.63 -3.45
C SER A 200 -12.28 23.20 -3.71
N LEU A 201 -12.10 22.28 -2.76
CA LEU A 201 -12.64 20.91 -2.84
C LEU A 201 -14.18 20.92 -2.82
N VAL A 202 -14.81 21.71 -1.96
CA VAL A 202 -16.28 21.83 -1.92
C VAL A 202 -16.81 22.37 -3.24
N VAL A 203 -16.18 23.42 -3.79
CA VAL A 203 -16.54 23.96 -5.11
C VAL A 203 -16.36 22.92 -6.22
N TYR A 204 -15.28 22.13 -6.16
CA TYR A 204 -15.05 21.02 -7.10
C TYR A 204 -16.16 19.99 -7.03
N ALA A 205 -16.55 19.55 -5.82
CA ALA A 205 -17.60 18.56 -5.62
C ALA A 205 -18.96 19.03 -6.18
N ILE A 206 -19.31 20.30 -5.97
CA ILE A 206 -20.54 20.92 -6.51
C ILE A 206 -20.49 20.97 -8.06
N LYS A 207 -19.38 21.45 -8.63
CA LYS A 207 -19.22 21.55 -10.09
C LYS A 207 -19.32 20.19 -10.80
N ASN A 208 -18.82 19.14 -10.16
CA ASN A 208 -18.84 17.78 -10.69
C ASN A 208 -20.10 16.99 -10.27
N ARG A 209 -21.09 17.65 -9.64
CA ARG A 209 -22.35 17.05 -9.20
C ARG A 209 -22.19 15.87 -8.23
N LEU A 210 -21.11 15.87 -7.45
CA LEU A 210 -20.86 14.87 -6.41
C LEU A 210 -21.68 15.17 -5.16
N VAL A 211 -22.13 16.40 -4.98
CA VAL A 211 -23.04 16.85 -3.92
C VAL A 211 -24.09 17.79 -4.50
N GLU A 212 -25.32 17.64 -4.03
CA GLU A 212 -26.42 18.60 -4.30
C GLU A 212 -26.41 19.68 -3.22
N VAL A 213 -26.65 20.93 -3.60
CA VAL A 213 -26.74 22.09 -2.69
C VAL A 213 -28.20 22.48 -2.50
#